data_febacbff49762608103096cc0c9a3976
#
_entry.id   febacbff49762608103096cc0c9a3976
#
_cell.length_a   1.000
_cell.length_b   1.000
_cell.length_c   1.000
_cell.angle_alpha   90.00
_cell.angle_beta   90.00
_cell.angle_gamma   90.00
#
_symmetry.space_group_name_H-M   'P 1'
#
loop_
_entity.id
_entity.type
_entity.pdbx_description
1 polymer ?
#
loop_
_entity_poly.entity_id
_entity_poly.type
_entity_poly.pdbx_seq_one_letter_code
_entity_poly.pdbx_strand_id
1 'polypeptide(L)'
;LTAERYRPAAMEIRQKEGGDMGAIRRKETNRSTNVRYSFLKILTGSDLSRRRLPFMAAESSRPGPVLWVTACGHGDEVGGAVIIQEIFKRIRRSGLSRGSLYSFPLMNPIGFETSSRNITLTKEDLNRSFPGNVSGSLGERIADKIFTSIMQTNPALVVDLHNDWIRSIPYTVIDPESDIQREQVCEKARSFAGKTGLLIVRETDGLEGALTYNLLKNDVPALTLELGESFVVNEKNIQYGIESLGNILSDLEMMEPGDEPFAYPLPEAYEGRILAYSDRPLCSTSGIIRFRAKPGDLVKARQPIAKIYNAFGRLQETVLALSDGIVLGHSDSSVAFPGMPVMAFGVPREHLRTQDDAKRVGGERRTAERHIGGAKRGRPRTG
;
A
#
# COMPACT_ATOMS: atom_id res chain seq x y z
N LEU A 1 28.09 -29.57 1.12
CA LEU A 1 27.16 -29.99 2.17
C LEU A 1 25.75 -29.80 1.63
N THR A 2 25.03 -30.92 1.51
CA THR A 2 23.80 -31.19 0.76
C THR A 2 22.59 -30.42 1.29
N ALA A 3 21.82 -29.81 0.36
CA ALA A 3 20.53 -29.20 0.63
C ALA A 3 19.46 -30.28 0.87
N GLU A 4 19.04 -30.45 2.10
CA GLU A 4 17.84 -31.24 2.43
C GLU A 4 16.58 -30.45 2.11
N ARG A 5 15.76 -31.00 1.23
CA ARG A 5 14.45 -30.47 0.84
C ARG A 5 13.46 -30.61 2.01
N TYR A 6 13.08 -29.49 2.59
CA TYR A 6 12.00 -29.42 3.58
C TYR A 6 10.65 -29.73 2.93
N ARG A 7 10.07 -30.90 3.23
CA ARG A 7 8.66 -31.22 2.96
C ARG A 7 7.85 -30.82 4.19
N PRO A 8 6.78 -30.02 4.08
CA PRO A 8 5.91 -29.74 5.20
C PRO A 8 5.13 -31.01 5.59
N ALA A 9 5.21 -31.39 6.86
CA ALA A 9 4.50 -32.52 7.43
C ALA A 9 2.98 -32.35 7.33
N ALA A 10 2.31 -33.32 6.76
CA ALA A 10 0.86 -33.44 6.77
C ALA A 10 0.39 -33.71 8.21
N MET A 11 -0.51 -32.86 8.71
CA MET A 11 -1.12 -33.04 10.02
C MET A 11 -2.53 -33.60 9.82
N GLU A 12 -2.74 -34.88 10.18
CA GLU A 12 -4.03 -35.55 10.19
C GLU A 12 -4.96 -34.92 11.23
N ILE A 13 -6.14 -34.49 10.79
CA ILE A 13 -7.25 -34.17 11.70
C ILE A 13 -8.38 -35.16 11.46
N ARG A 14 -8.71 -35.94 12.51
CA ARG A 14 -9.86 -36.84 12.53
C ARG A 14 -11.17 -36.09 12.34
N GLN A 15 -11.94 -36.48 11.33
CA GLN A 15 -13.35 -36.11 11.14
C GLN A 15 -14.23 -36.85 12.11
N LYS A 16 -15.21 -36.17 12.73
CA LYS A 16 -16.40 -36.78 13.32
C LYS A 16 -17.56 -36.66 12.35
N GLU A 17 -18.17 -37.78 12.06
CA GLU A 17 -19.37 -37.91 11.23
C GLU A 17 -20.60 -37.39 11.96
N GLY A 18 -21.58 -36.90 11.20
CA GLY A 18 -22.92 -36.66 11.71
C GLY A 18 -23.86 -35.92 10.78
N GLY A 19 -24.79 -36.62 10.11
CA GLY A 19 -26.10 -36.10 9.78
C GLY A 19 -26.41 -35.71 8.34
N ASP A 20 -27.05 -36.63 7.66
CA ASP A 20 -27.76 -36.50 6.38
C ASP A 20 -28.89 -35.44 6.43
N MET A 21 -28.94 -34.51 5.51
CA MET A 21 -30.15 -33.77 5.10
C MET A 21 -30.06 -33.21 3.68
N GLY A 22 -30.89 -33.77 2.79
CA GLY A 22 -31.52 -33.06 1.68
C GLY A 22 -30.67 -32.66 0.46
N ALA A 23 -30.63 -33.50 -0.56
CA ALA A 23 -30.02 -33.26 -1.85
C ALA A 23 -30.65 -32.08 -2.60
N ILE A 24 -30.07 -30.89 -2.53
CA ILE A 24 -30.21 -29.86 -3.53
C ILE A 24 -29.15 -30.13 -4.60
N ARG A 25 -29.57 -30.42 -5.84
CA ARG A 25 -28.68 -30.59 -7.01
C ARG A 25 -27.82 -29.33 -7.19
N ARG A 26 -26.62 -29.34 -6.62
CA ARG A 26 -25.55 -28.41 -6.99
C ARG A 26 -25.01 -28.84 -8.36
N LYS A 27 -24.97 -27.92 -9.32
CA LYS A 27 -24.15 -28.08 -10.53
C LYS A 27 -22.73 -28.46 -10.06
N GLU A 28 -22.29 -29.64 -10.43
CA GLU A 28 -20.92 -30.11 -10.18
C GLU A 28 -19.94 -29.26 -10.99
N THR A 29 -19.47 -28.17 -10.43
CA THR A 29 -18.20 -27.57 -10.85
C THR A 29 -17.11 -28.38 -10.14
N ASN A 30 -16.65 -29.44 -10.77
CA ASN A 30 -15.61 -30.34 -10.26
C ASN A 30 -14.23 -29.64 -10.29
N ARG A 31 -14.06 -28.56 -9.55
CA ARG A 31 -12.79 -27.86 -9.37
C ARG A 31 -12.35 -28.11 -7.94
N SER A 32 -11.50 -29.12 -7.72
CA SER A 32 -10.96 -29.35 -6.39
C SER A 32 -9.93 -28.25 -6.05
N THR A 33 -10.37 -27.23 -5.33
CA THR A 33 -9.50 -26.22 -4.75
C THR A 33 -9.33 -26.55 -3.28
N ASN A 34 -8.08 -26.75 -2.87
CA ASN A 34 -7.73 -26.97 -1.47
C ASN A 34 -7.54 -25.61 -0.79
N VAL A 35 -8.44 -25.27 0.15
CA VAL A 35 -8.35 -24.04 0.94
C VAL A 35 -7.92 -24.37 2.36
N ARG A 36 -6.80 -23.80 2.80
CA ARG A 36 -6.19 -24.04 4.11
C ARG A 36 -5.98 -22.76 4.88
N TYR A 37 -6.12 -22.83 6.20
CA TYR A 37 -5.82 -21.77 7.15
C TYR A 37 -4.80 -22.31 8.15
N SER A 38 -3.71 -21.58 8.36
CA SER A 38 -2.62 -22.01 9.23
C SER A 38 -1.91 -20.79 9.85
N PHE A 39 -0.86 -21.07 10.59
CA PHE A 39 -0.04 -20.03 11.22
C PHE A 39 1.42 -20.33 11.03
N LEU A 40 2.20 -19.30 10.68
CA LEU A 40 3.65 -19.36 10.70
C LEU A 40 4.15 -18.85 12.05
N LYS A 41 5.03 -19.63 12.69
CA LYS A 41 5.69 -19.20 13.94
C LYS A 41 6.72 -18.13 13.63
N ILE A 42 6.66 -17.00 14.33
CA ILE A 42 7.68 -15.93 14.29
C ILE A 42 8.71 -16.21 15.39
N LEU A 43 8.31 -16.05 16.66
CA LEU A 43 9.15 -16.24 17.84
C LEU A 43 8.29 -16.52 19.07
N THR A 44 8.94 -16.80 20.19
CA THR A 44 8.28 -16.93 21.49
C THR A 44 8.39 -15.62 22.26
N GLY A 45 7.27 -15.13 22.80
CA GLY A 45 7.24 -13.95 23.67
C GLY A 45 7.90 -14.21 25.03
N SER A 46 8.16 -13.15 25.81
CA SER A 46 8.71 -13.25 27.16
C SER A 46 7.81 -14.03 28.15
N ASP A 47 6.53 -14.06 27.86
CA ASP A 47 5.49 -14.84 28.57
C ASP A 47 5.36 -16.28 28.06
N LEU A 48 6.30 -16.73 27.23
CA LEU A 48 6.32 -18.02 26.55
C LEU A 48 5.18 -18.21 25.53
N SER A 49 4.37 -17.20 25.25
CA SER A 49 3.37 -17.25 24.18
C SER A 49 4.05 -17.38 22.80
N ARG A 50 3.41 -18.09 21.91
CA ARG A 50 3.90 -18.26 20.53
C ARG A 50 3.36 -17.15 19.65
N ARG A 51 4.22 -16.21 19.21
CA ARG A 51 3.85 -15.22 18.22
C ARG A 51 3.78 -15.86 16.85
N ARG A 52 2.68 -15.61 16.15
CA ARG A 52 2.32 -16.29 14.89
C ARG A 52 1.79 -15.29 13.88
N LEU A 53 2.05 -15.56 12.58
CA LEU A 53 1.40 -14.89 11.47
C LEU A 53 0.28 -15.77 10.94
N PRO A 54 -0.97 -15.28 10.82
CA PRO A 54 -2.03 -16.00 10.14
C PRO A 54 -1.68 -16.12 8.65
N PHE A 55 -1.89 -17.30 8.11
CA PHE A 55 -1.59 -17.64 6.73
C PHE A 55 -2.79 -18.34 6.09
N MET A 56 -3.15 -17.91 4.89
CA MET A 56 -4.23 -18.49 4.11
C MET A 56 -3.69 -18.96 2.76
N ALA A 57 -4.15 -20.13 2.31
CA ALA A 57 -3.77 -20.71 1.03
C ALA A 57 -5.00 -21.28 0.32
N ALA A 58 -5.07 -21.07 -0.99
CA ALA A 58 -6.02 -21.72 -1.88
C ALA A 58 -5.23 -22.25 -3.09
N GLU A 59 -5.28 -23.56 -3.31
CA GLU A 59 -4.48 -24.25 -4.34
C GLU A 59 -5.41 -25.05 -5.24
N SER A 60 -5.39 -24.74 -6.55
CA SER A 60 -6.08 -25.55 -7.57
C SER A 60 -5.32 -26.85 -7.83
N SER A 61 -6.04 -27.89 -8.21
CA SER A 61 -5.43 -29.12 -8.73
C SER A 61 -4.72 -28.92 -10.06
N ARG A 62 -4.98 -27.81 -10.78
CA ARG A 62 -4.33 -27.45 -12.05
C ARG A 62 -3.17 -26.50 -11.80
N PRO A 63 -1.96 -26.82 -12.33
CA PRO A 63 -0.82 -25.90 -12.27
C PRO A 63 -1.14 -24.55 -12.91
N GLY A 64 -0.57 -23.49 -12.37
CA GLY A 64 -0.78 -22.12 -12.85
C GLY A 64 0.04 -21.10 -12.09
N PRO A 65 -0.26 -19.80 -12.26
CA PRO A 65 0.45 -18.74 -11.60
C PRO A 65 0.23 -18.78 -10.07
N VAL A 66 1.19 -18.22 -9.36
CA VAL A 66 1.10 -17.98 -7.92
C VAL A 66 0.84 -16.49 -7.71
N LEU A 67 -0.27 -16.17 -7.06
CA LEU A 67 -0.60 -14.82 -6.61
C LEU A 67 -0.45 -14.74 -5.10
N TRP A 68 0.21 -13.70 -4.61
CA TRP A 68 0.20 -13.33 -3.20
C TRP A 68 -0.63 -12.07 -2.98
N VAL A 69 -1.39 -12.07 -1.90
CA VAL A 69 -2.08 -10.87 -1.41
C VAL A 69 -1.77 -10.71 0.07
N THR A 70 -1.16 -9.59 0.42
CA THR A 70 -0.76 -9.26 1.80
C THR A 70 -1.58 -8.08 2.32
N ALA A 71 -1.75 -7.97 3.63
CA ALA A 71 -2.46 -6.86 4.25
C ALA A 71 -2.01 -6.61 5.69
N CYS A 72 -2.41 -5.49 6.24
CA CYS A 72 -2.11 -5.07 7.61
C CYS A 72 -0.60 -5.10 7.90
N GLY A 73 0.22 -4.62 6.99
CA GLY A 73 1.61 -4.25 7.25
C GLY A 73 1.68 -3.17 8.34
N HIS A 74 0.72 -2.26 8.32
CA HIS A 74 0.40 -1.36 9.42
C HIS A 74 -0.85 -1.89 10.14
N GLY A 75 -0.82 -1.92 11.48
CA GLY A 75 -1.85 -2.59 12.25
C GLY A 75 -3.21 -1.86 12.31
N ASP A 76 -3.25 -0.60 11.97
CA ASP A 76 -4.45 0.24 11.86
C ASP A 76 -5.14 0.15 10.48
N GLU A 77 -4.52 -0.50 9.49
CA GLU A 77 -5.01 -0.62 8.13
C GLU A 77 -5.82 -1.91 7.93
N VAL A 78 -7.04 -1.93 8.46
CA VAL A 78 -7.86 -3.15 8.60
C VAL A 78 -8.57 -3.58 7.31
N GLY A 79 -8.76 -2.68 6.35
CA GLY A 79 -9.55 -2.92 5.13
C GLY A 79 -9.04 -4.09 4.29
N GLY A 80 -7.72 -4.19 4.13
CA GLY A 80 -7.08 -5.25 3.35
C GLY A 80 -7.36 -6.65 3.87
N ALA A 81 -7.42 -6.83 5.20
CA ALA A 81 -7.76 -8.12 5.80
C ALA A 81 -9.18 -8.57 5.43
N VAL A 82 -10.14 -7.64 5.43
CA VAL A 82 -11.54 -7.93 5.06
C VAL A 82 -11.64 -8.33 3.58
N ILE A 83 -10.92 -7.62 2.70
CA ILE A 83 -10.87 -7.96 1.27
C ILE A 83 -10.34 -9.38 1.06
N ILE A 84 -9.24 -9.74 1.71
CA ILE A 84 -8.68 -11.10 1.64
C ILE A 84 -9.71 -12.14 2.12
N GLN A 85 -10.41 -11.88 3.22
CA GLN A 85 -11.44 -12.78 3.74
C GLN A 85 -12.56 -12.99 2.71
N GLU A 86 -13.04 -11.95 2.06
CA GLU A 86 -14.10 -12.05 1.05
C GLU A 86 -13.62 -12.75 -0.24
N ILE A 87 -12.37 -12.51 -0.69
CA ILE A 87 -11.77 -13.25 -1.81
C ILE A 87 -11.70 -14.76 -1.50
N PHE A 88 -11.19 -15.14 -0.32
CA PHE A 88 -11.15 -16.55 0.08
C PHE A 88 -12.54 -17.18 0.25
N LYS A 89 -13.53 -16.39 0.67
CA LYS A 89 -14.93 -16.81 0.73
C LYS A 89 -15.51 -17.06 -0.68
N ARG A 90 -15.20 -16.22 -1.67
CA ARG A 90 -15.55 -16.43 -3.07
C ARG A 90 -14.87 -17.69 -3.61
N ILE A 91 -13.57 -17.87 -3.40
CA ILE A 91 -12.82 -19.05 -3.85
C ILE A 91 -13.36 -20.34 -3.24
N ARG A 92 -13.77 -20.36 -1.98
CA ARG A 92 -14.42 -21.54 -1.38
C ARG A 92 -15.72 -21.92 -2.07
N ARG A 93 -16.41 -20.98 -2.70
CA ARG A 93 -17.68 -21.24 -3.41
C ARG A 93 -17.48 -21.65 -4.86
N SER A 94 -16.56 -20.98 -5.57
CA SER A 94 -16.37 -21.16 -7.02
C SER A 94 -15.12 -21.98 -7.39
N GLY A 95 -14.16 -22.11 -6.46
CA GLY A 95 -12.85 -22.70 -6.72
C GLY A 95 -11.92 -21.76 -7.51
N LEU A 96 -10.65 -22.18 -7.63
CA LEU A 96 -9.69 -21.62 -8.58
C LEU A 96 -9.66 -22.45 -9.85
N SER A 97 -9.61 -21.80 -11.01
CA SER A 97 -9.48 -22.45 -12.32
C SER A 97 -8.12 -23.10 -12.49
N ARG A 98 -7.05 -22.45 -11.97
CA ARG A 98 -5.66 -22.89 -11.97
C ARG A 98 -4.84 -22.11 -10.94
N GLY A 99 -3.62 -22.58 -10.67
CA GLY A 99 -2.65 -21.86 -9.85
C GLY A 99 -2.96 -21.83 -8.36
N SER A 100 -2.35 -20.91 -7.64
CA SER A 100 -2.43 -20.81 -6.18
C SER A 100 -2.53 -19.36 -5.72
N LEU A 101 -3.40 -19.11 -4.74
CA LEU A 101 -3.47 -17.85 -4.00
C LEU A 101 -2.96 -18.06 -2.58
N TYR A 102 -1.95 -17.32 -2.21
CA TYR A 102 -1.41 -17.27 -0.85
C TYR A 102 -1.63 -15.89 -0.22
N SER A 103 -1.77 -15.85 1.10
CA SER A 103 -2.01 -14.58 1.78
C SER A 103 -1.50 -14.56 3.22
N PHE A 104 -0.95 -13.40 3.61
CA PHE A 104 -0.85 -12.95 4.98
C PHE A 104 -1.90 -11.86 5.23
N PRO A 105 -3.10 -12.18 5.74
CA PRO A 105 -4.15 -11.20 5.95
C PRO A 105 -3.84 -10.22 7.08
N LEU A 106 -2.83 -10.52 7.89
CA LEU A 106 -2.45 -9.73 9.06
C LEU A 106 -0.94 -9.87 9.28
N MET A 107 -0.16 -9.02 8.60
CA MET A 107 1.32 -9.04 8.70
C MET A 107 1.83 -8.48 10.03
N ASN A 108 1.11 -7.51 10.62
CA ASN A 108 1.46 -6.90 11.92
C ASN A 108 0.38 -7.15 12.98
N PRO A 109 0.28 -8.36 13.54
CA PRO A 109 -0.74 -8.68 14.56
C PRO A 109 -0.58 -7.87 15.85
N ILE A 110 0.64 -7.44 16.19
CA ILE A 110 0.92 -6.64 17.39
C ILE A 110 0.40 -5.21 17.23
N GLY A 111 0.63 -4.61 16.06
CA GLY A 111 0.07 -3.30 15.73
C GLY A 111 -1.45 -3.35 15.63
N PHE A 112 -2.00 -4.41 15.04
CA PHE A 112 -3.44 -4.60 14.90
C PHE A 112 -4.16 -4.63 16.27
N GLU A 113 -3.67 -5.41 17.23
CA GLU A 113 -4.26 -5.49 18.59
C GLU A 113 -4.27 -4.14 19.32
N THR A 114 -3.40 -3.22 18.92
CA THR A 114 -3.25 -1.89 19.55
C THR A 114 -3.70 -0.75 18.63
N SER A 115 -4.31 -1.06 17.49
CA SER A 115 -4.72 -0.11 16.46
C SER A 115 -3.61 0.89 16.13
N SER A 116 -2.40 0.38 15.91
CA SER A 116 -1.19 1.18 15.69
C SER A 116 -0.56 0.84 14.34
N ARG A 117 -0.15 1.86 13.61
CA ARG A 117 0.66 1.71 12.40
C ARG A 117 1.87 0.80 12.65
N ASN A 118 2.62 1.10 13.70
CA ASN A 118 3.87 0.44 14.02
C ASN A 118 3.69 -0.84 14.85
N ILE A 119 4.74 -1.67 14.90
CA ILE A 119 4.86 -2.75 15.90
C ILE A 119 5.02 -2.09 17.27
N THR A 120 3.96 -2.08 18.08
CA THR A 120 3.86 -1.24 19.29
C THR A 120 4.98 -1.50 20.30
N LEU A 121 5.47 -2.75 20.37
CA LEU A 121 6.54 -3.14 21.32
C LEU A 121 7.88 -2.50 21.01
N THR A 122 8.25 -2.38 19.75
CA THR A 122 9.57 -1.89 19.30
C THR A 122 9.50 -0.54 18.59
N LYS A 123 8.30 -0.05 18.30
CA LYS A 123 8.03 1.18 17.54
C LYS A 123 8.50 1.14 16.08
N GLU A 124 8.84 -0.04 15.58
CA GLU A 124 9.27 -0.25 14.21
C GLU A 124 8.08 -0.19 13.24
N ASP A 125 8.30 0.43 12.10
CA ASP A 125 7.42 0.31 10.94
C ASP A 125 7.79 -0.97 10.18
N LEU A 126 6.87 -1.94 10.13
CA LEU A 126 7.12 -3.21 9.45
C LEU A 126 7.39 -2.99 7.95
N ASN A 127 6.70 -2.04 7.33
CA ASN A 127 6.89 -1.71 5.91
C ASN A 127 8.11 -0.78 5.66
N ARG A 128 9.04 -0.73 6.63
CA ARG A 128 10.41 -0.19 6.52
C ARG A 128 11.45 -1.20 6.96
N SER A 129 11.05 -2.45 7.19
CA SER A 129 11.91 -3.50 7.73
C SER A 129 12.25 -4.59 6.72
N PHE A 130 11.70 -4.54 5.49
CA PHE A 130 11.98 -5.51 4.43
C PHE A 130 13.35 -5.27 3.76
N PRO A 131 14.03 -6.35 3.28
CA PRO A 131 13.61 -7.75 3.20
C PRO A 131 13.66 -8.48 4.55
N GLY A 132 14.15 -7.85 5.61
CA GLY A 132 14.24 -8.42 6.93
C GLY A 132 15.60 -9.07 7.23
N ASN A 133 15.73 -9.57 8.46
CA ASN A 133 16.92 -10.26 8.95
C ASN A 133 16.53 -11.25 10.05
N VAL A 134 16.84 -12.55 9.85
CA VAL A 134 16.53 -13.62 10.82
C VAL A 134 17.14 -13.41 12.20
N SER A 135 18.26 -12.69 12.28
CA SER A 135 18.98 -12.36 13.53
C SER A 135 18.76 -10.91 13.99
N GLY A 136 17.96 -10.15 13.27
CA GLY A 136 17.72 -8.73 13.52
C GLY A 136 16.69 -8.45 14.60
N SER A 137 16.13 -7.26 14.54
CA SER A 137 15.06 -6.76 15.41
C SER A 137 13.76 -7.57 15.28
N LEU A 138 12.74 -7.24 16.07
CA LEU A 138 11.44 -7.89 15.94
C LEU A 138 10.79 -7.62 14.58
N GLY A 139 10.84 -6.38 14.10
CA GLY A 139 10.35 -5.99 12.78
C GLY A 139 11.07 -6.72 11.66
N GLU A 140 12.39 -6.72 11.69
CA GLU A 140 13.22 -7.43 10.70
C GLU A 140 12.97 -8.94 10.68
N ARG A 141 12.74 -9.58 11.84
CA ARG A 141 12.42 -11.03 11.91
C ARG A 141 11.05 -11.35 11.35
N ILE A 142 10.07 -10.46 11.55
CA ILE A 142 8.73 -10.60 10.95
C ILE A 142 8.83 -10.41 9.44
N ALA A 143 9.53 -9.38 8.99
CA ALA A 143 9.75 -9.06 7.58
C ALA A 143 10.48 -10.21 6.86
N ASP A 144 11.58 -10.74 7.43
CA ASP A 144 12.30 -11.90 6.90
C ASP A 144 11.39 -13.11 6.70
N LYS A 145 10.54 -13.41 7.69
CA LYS A 145 9.61 -14.54 7.61
C LYS A 145 8.58 -14.38 6.49
N ILE A 146 8.03 -13.18 6.34
CA ILE A 146 7.08 -12.85 5.27
C ILE A 146 7.79 -12.93 3.91
N PHE A 147 8.89 -12.19 3.77
CA PHE A 147 9.64 -12.09 2.53
C PHE A 147 10.12 -13.45 2.02
N THR A 148 10.78 -14.23 2.89
CA THR A 148 11.27 -15.58 2.55
C THR A 148 10.12 -16.50 2.14
N SER A 149 8.96 -16.44 2.83
CA SER A 149 7.78 -17.26 2.47
C SER A 149 7.24 -16.91 1.08
N ILE A 150 7.20 -15.63 0.72
CA ILE A 150 6.80 -15.17 -0.61
C ILE A 150 7.79 -15.64 -1.67
N MET A 151 9.08 -15.39 -1.47
CA MET A 151 10.14 -15.73 -2.43
C MET A 151 10.24 -17.21 -2.74
N GLN A 152 9.98 -18.08 -1.75
CA GLN A 152 10.02 -19.55 -1.93
C GLN A 152 8.98 -20.08 -2.92
N THR A 153 7.94 -19.32 -3.24
CA THR A 153 6.85 -19.74 -4.12
C THR A 153 7.00 -19.24 -5.56
N ASN A 154 7.99 -18.41 -5.85
CA ASN A 154 8.21 -17.78 -7.16
C ASN A 154 6.92 -17.15 -7.74
N PRO A 155 6.36 -16.12 -7.08
CA PRO A 155 5.06 -15.58 -7.45
C PRO A 155 5.09 -14.86 -8.81
N ALA A 156 3.99 -14.96 -9.55
CA ALA A 156 3.74 -14.17 -10.76
C ALA A 156 3.45 -12.70 -10.41
N LEU A 157 2.83 -12.47 -9.25
CA LEU A 157 2.49 -11.15 -8.74
C LEU A 157 2.32 -11.19 -7.22
N VAL A 158 2.72 -10.11 -6.56
CA VAL A 158 2.36 -9.79 -5.17
C VAL A 158 1.57 -8.49 -5.14
N VAL A 159 0.43 -8.49 -4.46
CA VAL A 159 -0.40 -7.31 -4.22
C VAL A 159 -0.42 -7.04 -2.72
N ASP A 160 0.13 -5.90 -2.31
CA ASP A 160 0.11 -5.46 -0.92
C ASP A 160 -1.04 -4.47 -0.69
N LEU A 161 -1.93 -4.78 0.23
CA LEU A 161 -3.12 -3.99 0.52
C LEU A 161 -2.85 -3.06 1.70
N HIS A 162 -2.94 -1.77 1.45
CA HIS A 162 -2.74 -0.69 2.40
C HIS A 162 -3.95 0.23 2.50
N ASN A 163 -3.93 1.08 3.50
CA ASN A 163 -4.85 2.19 3.64
C ASN A 163 -4.03 3.46 3.90
N ASP A 164 -3.97 4.34 2.90
CA ASP A 164 -3.37 5.67 3.04
C ASP A 164 -4.33 6.56 3.84
N TRP A 165 -4.07 7.77 4.04
CA TRP A 165 -4.85 8.83 4.71
C TRP A 165 -6.22 8.45 5.31
N ILE A 166 -6.65 9.05 6.40
CA ILE A 166 -7.98 8.80 7.03
C ILE A 166 -9.14 9.07 6.05
N ARG A 167 -8.93 9.98 5.08
CA ARG A 167 -9.85 10.19 3.96
C ARG A 167 -9.10 10.20 2.67
N SER A 168 -9.31 9.18 1.85
CA SER A 168 -8.72 9.08 0.51
C SER A 168 -9.61 8.29 -0.45
N ILE A 169 -9.37 8.47 -1.74
CA ILE A 169 -9.90 7.58 -2.79
C ILE A 169 -9.00 6.35 -2.90
N PRO A 170 -9.51 5.21 -3.41
CA PRO A 170 -8.66 4.07 -3.71
C PRO A 170 -7.80 4.33 -4.96
N TYR A 171 -6.54 3.87 -4.93
CA TYR A 171 -5.61 3.94 -6.05
C TYR A 171 -4.55 2.84 -5.99
N THR A 172 -3.92 2.56 -7.12
CA THR A 172 -2.82 1.62 -7.24
C THR A 172 -1.50 2.38 -7.21
N VAL A 173 -0.55 1.94 -6.39
CA VAL A 173 0.80 2.49 -6.31
C VAL A 173 1.79 1.56 -7.00
N ILE A 174 2.67 2.14 -7.81
CA ILE A 174 3.83 1.48 -8.40
C ILE A 174 5.11 2.19 -7.96
N ASP A 175 6.14 1.42 -7.67
CA ASP A 175 7.45 1.95 -7.28
C ASP A 175 8.19 2.62 -8.45
N PRO A 176 9.12 3.57 -8.18
CA PRO A 176 9.88 4.26 -9.22
C PRO A 176 10.88 3.33 -9.89
N GLU A 177 10.84 3.24 -11.22
CA GLU A 177 11.70 2.38 -12.02
C GLU A 177 13.19 2.76 -11.91
N SER A 178 13.49 4.06 -11.75
CA SER A 178 14.86 4.57 -11.59
C SER A 178 15.60 3.94 -10.43
N ASP A 179 14.89 3.65 -9.34
CA ASP A 179 15.47 3.15 -8.10
C ASP A 179 15.56 1.62 -8.09
N ILE A 180 14.59 0.96 -8.74
CA ILE A 180 14.56 -0.50 -8.87
C ILE A 180 15.63 -1.02 -9.82
N GLN A 181 15.85 -0.33 -10.95
CA GLN A 181 16.81 -0.71 -12.01
C GLN A 181 16.58 -2.15 -12.56
N ARG A 182 15.31 -2.54 -12.67
CA ARG A 182 14.85 -3.85 -13.15
C ARG A 182 13.69 -3.62 -14.13
N GLU A 183 14.00 -3.20 -15.36
CA GLU A 183 13.00 -2.74 -16.33
C GLU A 183 11.88 -3.76 -16.57
N GLN A 184 12.24 -5.02 -16.82
CA GLN A 184 11.26 -6.06 -17.15
C GLN A 184 10.26 -6.34 -16.02
N VAL A 185 10.71 -6.36 -14.76
CA VAL A 185 9.81 -6.60 -13.62
C VAL A 185 8.94 -5.37 -13.35
N CYS A 186 9.48 -4.16 -13.53
CA CYS A 186 8.71 -2.93 -13.40
C CYS A 186 7.63 -2.83 -14.50
N GLU A 187 7.94 -3.25 -15.74
CA GLU A 187 6.97 -3.30 -16.82
C GLU A 187 5.84 -4.29 -16.54
N LYS A 188 6.15 -5.48 -16.01
CA LYS A 188 5.13 -6.44 -15.57
C LYS A 188 4.26 -5.87 -14.45
N ALA A 189 4.86 -5.25 -13.42
CA ALA A 189 4.12 -4.60 -12.34
C ALA A 189 3.19 -3.50 -12.89
N ARG A 190 3.67 -2.68 -13.82
CA ARG A 190 2.87 -1.65 -14.50
C ARG A 190 1.72 -2.25 -15.31
N SER A 191 1.95 -3.34 -16.02
CA SER A 191 0.91 -4.06 -16.75
C SER A 191 -0.20 -4.52 -15.80
N PHE A 192 0.16 -5.16 -14.67
CA PHE A 192 -0.81 -5.56 -13.65
C PHE A 192 -1.50 -4.38 -12.98
N ALA A 193 -0.79 -3.26 -12.76
CA ALA A 193 -1.41 -2.04 -12.24
C ALA A 193 -2.55 -1.54 -13.16
N GLY A 194 -2.35 -1.63 -14.49
CA GLY A 194 -3.40 -1.32 -15.48
C GLY A 194 -4.63 -2.23 -15.39
N LYS A 195 -4.48 -3.45 -14.85
CA LYS A 195 -5.58 -4.41 -14.69
C LYS A 195 -6.40 -4.20 -13.41
N THR A 196 -5.88 -3.46 -12.44
CA THR A 196 -6.59 -3.21 -11.17
C THR A 196 -7.89 -2.44 -11.37
N GLY A 197 -8.02 -1.68 -12.45
CA GLY A 197 -9.15 -0.80 -12.70
C GLY A 197 -9.17 0.47 -11.83
N LEU A 198 -8.12 0.71 -11.03
CA LEU A 198 -7.97 1.89 -10.19
C LEU A 198 -7.08 2.95 -10.85
N LEU A 199 -7.11 4.18 -10.31
CA LEU A 199 -6.13 5.21 -10.66
C LEU A 199 -4.73 4.71 -10.39
N ILE A 200 -3.79 4.90 -11.32
CA ILE A 200 -2.40 4.48 -11.13
C ILE A 200 -1.56 5.68 -10.72
N VAL A 201 -0.87 5.56 -9.60
CA VAL A 201 0.03 6.56 -9.05
C VAL A 201 1.42 5.96 -8.92
N ARG A 202 2.43 6.69 -9.37
CA ARG A 202 3.82 6.30 -9.20
C ARG A 202 4.42 7.07 -8.05
N GLU A 203 5.09 6.36 -7.13
CA GLU A 203 5.94 6.99 -6.13
C GLU A 203 7.05 7.81 -6.78
N THR A 204 7.45 8.88 -6.12
CA THR A 204 8.54 9.76 -6.58
C THR A 204 9.90 9.30 -6.08
N ASP A 205 9.93 8.69 -4.90
CA ASP A 205 11.13 8.20 -4.24
C ASP A 205 10.95 6.72 -3.84
N GLY A 206 11.96 5.89 -4.05
CA GLY A 206 11.92 4.48 -3.65
C GLY A 206 11.96 4.31 -2.13
N LEU A 207 11.06 3.49 -1.62
CA LEU A 207 10.96 3.17 -0.19
C LEU A 207 11.75 1.90 0.12
N GLU A 208 13.07 2.02 0.27
CA GLU A 208 14.03 0.90 0.37
C GLU A 208 13.63 -0.22 1.37
N GLY A 209 12.93 0.10 2.44
CA GLY A 209 12.44 -0.87 3.43
C GLY A 209 11.03 -1.40 3.17
N ALA A 210 10.35 -1.01 2.08
CA ALA A 210 9.01 -1.49 1.76
C ALA A 210 9.02 -2.89 1.14
N LEU A 211 7.91 -3.63 1.33
CA LEU A 211 7.76 -4.98 0.80
C LEU A 211 7.84 -4.99 -0.73
N THR A 212 7.04 -4.18 -1.41
CA THR A 212 6.95 -4.12 -2.87
C THR A 212 8.28 -3.74 -3.50
N TYR A 213 8.95 -2.72 -2.95
CA TYR A 213 10.27 -2.30 -3.40
C TYR A 213 11.30 -3.46 -3.36
N ASN A 214 11.36 -4.19 -2.26
CA ASN A 214 12.29 -5.31 -2.12
C ASN A 214 11.92 -6.51 -3.01
N LEU A 215 10.63 -6.76 -3.24
CA LEU A 215 10.18 -7.78 -4.18
C LEU A 215 10.62 -7.46 -5.61
N LEU A 216 10.39 -6.22 -6.07
CA LEU A 216 10.83 -5.75 -7.39
C LEU A 216 12.34 -5.84 -7.56
N LYS A 217 13.13 -5.46 -6.53
CA LYS A 217 14.61 -5.64 -6.53
C LYS A 217 15.05 -7.11 -6.67
N ASN A 218 14.19 -8.05 -6.32
CA ASN A 218 14.41 -9.49 -6.41
C ASN A 218 13.61 -10.15 -7.57
N ASP A 219 13.33 -9.38 -8.61
CA ASP A 219 12.68 -9.81 -9.85
C ASP A 219 11.25 -10.39 -9.68
N VAL A 220 10.56 -10.02 -8.59
CA VAL A 220 9.16 -10.38 -8.34
C VAL A 220 8.27 -9.17 -8.63
N PRO A 221 7.32 -9.27 -9.60
CA PRO A 221 6.35 -8.20 -9.84
C PRO A 221 5.52 -7.93 -8.58
N ALA A 222 5.44 -6.68 -8.17
CA ALA A 222 4.70 -6.26 -6.98
C ALA A 222 4.09 -4.89 -7.17
N LEU A 223 2.95 -4.65 -6.54
CA LEU A 223 2.27 -3.36 -6.48
C LEU A 223 1.49 -3.21 -5.17
N THR A 224 1.17 -1.98 -4.81
CA THR A 224 0.36 -1.67 -3.63
C THR A 224 -1.01 -1.17 -4.07
N LEU A 225 -2.07 -1.59 -3.37
CA LEU A 225 -3.39 -0.97 -3.46
C LEU A 225 -3.63 -0.16 -2.19
N GLU A 226 -3.73 1.15 -2.34
CA GLU A 226 -4.18 2.05 -1.30
C GLU A 226 -5.71 2.12 -1.35
N LEU A 227 -6.36 1.71 -0.27
CA LEU A 227 -7.81 1.48 -0.23
C LEU A 227 -8.55 2.51 0.63
N GLY A 228 -7.89 3.63 0.92
CA GLY A 228 -8.45 4.70 1.74
C GLY A 228 -8.58 4.32 3.22
N GLU A 229 -8.95 5.23 4.01
CA GLU A 229 -9.45 5.14 5.42
C GLU A 229 -8.85 4.05 6.32
N SER A 230 -7.82 4.41 7.09
CA SER A 230 -7.32 3.60 8.21
C SER A 230 -8.34 3.52 9.34
N PHE A 231 -8.20 2.60 10.28
CA PHE A 231 -9.00 2.35 11.49
C PHE A 231 -10.44 1.88 11.28
N VAL A 232 -11.01 1.99 10.09
CA VAL A 232 -12.41 1.64 9.82
C VAL A 232 -12.54 0.67 8.65
N VAL A 233 -13.63 -0.09 8.63
CA VAL A 233 -14.04 -0.89 7.48
C VAL A 233 -15.01 -0.05 6.65
N ASN A 234 -14.55 0.46 5.51
CA ASN A 234 -15.39 1.15 4.55
C ASN A 234 -15.85 0.15 3.49
N GLU A 235 -17.11 -0.28 3.55
CA GLU A 235 -17.67 -1.32 2.68
C GLU A 235 -17.54 -0.98 1.19
N LYS A 236 -17.60 0.31 0.83
CA LYS A 236 -17.45 0.74 -0.56
C LYS A 236 -16.01 0.53 -1.05
N ASN A 237 -15.01 0.90 -0.24
CA ASN A 237 -13.60 0.68 -0.57
C ASN A 237 -13.25 -0.80 -0.54
N ILE A 238 -13.84 -1.59 0.37
CA ILE A 238 -13.75 -3.05 0.38
C ILE A 238 -14.23 -3.63 -0.94
N GLN A 239 -15.40 -3.20 -1.42
CA GLN A 239 -15.94 -3.67 -2.69
C GLN A 239 -15.02 -3.32 -3.86
N TYR A 240 -14.46 -2.12 -3.92
CA TYR A 240 -13.49 -1.74 -4.96
C TYR A 240 -12.23 -2.61 -4.92
N GLY A 241 -11.70 -2.90 -3.73
CA GLY A 241 -10.55 -3.80 -3.58
C GLY A 241 -10.85 -5.24 -4.02
N ILE A 242 -12.03 -5.76 -3.70
CA ILE A 242 -12.48 -7.09 -4.13
C ILE A 242 -12.62 -7.16 -5.65
N GLU A 243 -13.17 -6.15 -6.28
CA GLU A 243 -13.35 -6.10 -7.73
C GLU A 243 -12.01 -5.92 -8.45
N SER A 244 -11.12 -5.09 -7.92
CA SER A 244 -9.76 -4.90 -8.42
C SER A 244 -8.96 -6.22 -8.37
N LEU A 245 -9.00 -6.95 -7.26
CA LEU A 245 -8.39 -8.28 -7.19
C LEU A 245 -9.10 -9.30 -8.09
N GLY A 246 -10.41 -9.16 -8.28
CA GLY A 246 -11.19 -9.95 -9.23
C GLY A 246 -10.67 -9.81 -10.67
N ASN A 247 -10.38 -8.58 -11.11
CA ASN A 247 -9.76 -8.31 -12.40
C ASN A 247 -8.40 -9.00 -12.53
N ILE A 248 -7.54 -8.90 -11.51
CA ILE A 248 -6.20 -9.55 -11.49
C ILE A 248 -6.34 -11.08 -11.54
N LEU A 249 -7.22 -11.66 -10.73
CA LEU A 249 -7.46 -13.11 -10.72
C LEU A 249 -7.98 -13.62 -12.08
N SER A 250 -8.79 -12.82 -12.76
CA SER A 250 -9.30 -13.09 -14.09
C SER A 250 -8.19 -12.97 -15.15
N ASP A 251 -7.37 -11.92 -15.11
CA ASP A 251 -6.24 -11.72 -16.03
C ASP A 251 -5.20 -12.86 -15.93
N LEU A 252 -5.00 -13.39 -14.71
CA LEU A 252 -4.17 -14.56 -14.45
C LEU A 252 -4.88 -15.91 -14.76
N GLU A 253 -6.09 -15.89 -15.30
CA GLU A 253 -6.92 -17.07 -15.57
C GLU A 253 -7.16 -17.97 -14.34
N MET A 254 -7.05 -17.39 -13.14
CA MET A 254 -7.25 -18.09 -11.88
C MET A 254 -8.72 -18.18 -11.48
N MET A 255 -9.56 -17.25 -11.95
CA MET A 255 -11.01 -17.24 -11.79
C MET A 255 -11.68 -16.85 -13.10
N GLU A 256 -12.95 -17.24 -13.26
CA GLU A 256 -13.74 -16.79 -14.42
C GLU A 256 -13.93 -15.27 -14.34
N PRO A 257 -13.85 -14.56 -15.49
CA PRO A 257 -14.13 -13.13 -15.51
C PRO A 257 -15.58 -12.84 -15.11
N GLY A 258 -15.80 -11.66 -14.53
CA GLY A 258 -17.14 -11.09 -14.40
C GLY A 258 -17.70 -10.66 -15.75
N ASP A 259 -18.94 -10.20 -15.78
CA ASP A 259 -19.62 -9.75 -17.02
C ASP A 259 -18.84 -8.57 -17.65
N GLU A 260 -18.36 -7.65 -16.82
CA GLU A 260 -17.53 -6.52 -17.23
C GLU A 260 -16.34 -6.36 -16.25
N PRO A 261 -15.13 -5.99 -16.73
CA PRO A 261 -14.01 -5.64 -15.85
C PRO A 261 -14.36 -4.41 -15.00
N PHE A 262 -13.99 -4.45 -13.75
CA PHE A 262 -14.13 -3.31 -12.86
C PHE A 262 -13.26 -2.14 -13.32
N ALA A 263 -13.84 -0.94 -13.31
CA ALA A 263 -13.14 0.33 -13.46
C ALA A 263 -13.66 1.33 -12.43
N TYR A 264 -12.75 1.92 -11.66
CA TYR A 264 -13.08 3.00 -10.74
C TYR A 264 -13.54 4.23 -11.54
N PRO A 265 -14.61 4.93 -11.14
CA PRO A 265 -15.10 6.09 -11.88
C PRO A 265 -14.13 7.27 -11.79
N LEU A 266 -13.24 7.36 -12.76
CA LEU A 266 -12.27 8.44 -12.91
C LEU A 266 -12.82 9.52 -13.85
N PRO A 267 -12.42 10.79 -13.67
CA PRO A 267 -12.60 11.80 -14.69
C PRO A 267 -11.81 11.42 -15.96
N GLU A 268 -12.42 11.60 -17.13
CA GLU A 268 -11.86 11.25 -18.46
C GLU A 268 -10.40 11.75 -18.65
N ALA A 269 -10.10 12.92 -18.10
CA ALA A 269 -8.73 13.50 -18.17
C ALA A 269 -7.64 12.64 -17.51
N TYR A 270 -8.02 11.68 -16.65
CA TYR A 270 -7.09 10.83 -15.88
C TYR A 270 -7.21 9.35 -16.22
N GLU A 271 -8.16 8.94 -17.06
CA GLU A 271 -8.32 7.56 -17.49
C GLU A 271 -7.05 7.05 -18.21
N GLY A 272 -6.58 5.87 -17.82
CA GLY A 272 -5.40 5.23 -18.40
C GLY A 272 -4.06 5.95 -18.17
N ARG A 273 -4.05 7.03 -17.39
CA ARG A 273 -2.81 7.78 -17.08
C ARG A 273 -2.14 7.25 -15.82
N ILE A 274 -0.80 7.29 -15.83
CA ILE A 274 0.02 7.10 -14.64
C ILE A 274 0.38 8.49 -14.12
N LEU A 275 -0.11 8.81 -12.93
CA LEU A 275 0.19 10.07 -12.25
C LEU A 275 1.39 9.91 -11.34
N ALA A 276 2.03 11.00 -10.97
CA ALA A 276 3.06 11.00 -9.93
C ALA A 276 2.43 11.36 -8.58
N TYR A 277 2.90 10.71 -7.52
CA TYR A 277 2.52 11.06 -6.15
C TYR A 277 3.13 12.41 -5.76
N SER A 278 2.38 13.23 -5.05
CA SER A 278 2.87 14.46 -4.46
C SER A 278 2.14 14.77 -3.16
N ASP A 279 2.89 14.95 -2.08
CA ASP A 279 2.42 15.42 -0.78
C ASP A 279 2.57 16.94 -0.61
N ARG A 280 2.83 17.65 -1.71
CA ARG A 280 3.05 19.10 -1.72
C ARG A 280 1.77 19.87 -2.08
N PRO A 281 1.59 21.09 -1.51
CA PRO A 281 2.48 21.86 -0.66
C PRO A 281 2.45 21.44 0.82
N LEU A 282 3.55 21.74 1.54
CA LEU A 282 3.61 21.59 2.99
C LEU A 282 3.08 22.86 3.68
N CYS A 283 2.53 22.70 4.90
CA CYS A 283 2.16 23.85 5.74
C CYS A 283 3.39 24.71 6.06
N SER A 284 3.22 26.02 6.08
CA SER A 284 4.25 26.96 6.54
C SER A 284 4.02 27.43 7.99
N THR A 285 2.85 27.17 8.56
CA THR A 285 2.44 27.64 9.89
C THR A 285 1.73 26.53 10.68
N SER A 286 1.56 26.77 11.99
CA SER A 286 0.77 25.92 12.87
C SER A 286 -0.66 26.43 12.99
N GLY A 287 -1.61 25.52 13.20
CA GLY A 287 -2.99 25.88 13.45
C GLY A 287 -4.00 24.78 13.17
N ILE A 288 -5.26 25.16 13.01
CA ILE A 288 -6.37 24.27 12.69
C ILE A 288 -6.64 24.34 11.19
N ILE A 289 -6.55 23.19 10.53
CA ILE A 289 -6.80 23.06 9.09
C ILE A 289 -8.31 23.02 8.82
N ARG A 290 -8.77 23.83 7.86
CA ARG A 290 -10.10 23.74 7.25
C ARG A 290 -9.93 23.43 5.77
N PHE A 291 -10.18 22.19 5.39
CA PHE A 291 -10.07 21.72 4.01
C PHE A 291 -11.06 22.44 3.09
N ARG A 292 -10.66 22.71 1.86
CA ARG A 292 -11.45 23.33 0.79
C ARG A 292 -11.63 22.44 -0.43
N ALA A 293 -10.82 21.37 -0.49
CA ALA A 293 -10.95 20.28 -1.44
C ALA A 293 -11.09 18.97 -0.65
N LYS A 294 -11.65 17.95 -1.28
CA LYS A 294 -11.86 16.62 -0.73
C LYS A 294 -11.25 15.56 -1.66
N PRO A 295 -11.01 14.33 -1.17
CA PRO A 295 -10.55 13.24 -2.01
C PRO A 295 -11.44 13.04 -3.24
N GLY A 296 -10.80 12.88 -4.41
CA GLY A 296 -11.46 12.77 -5.71
C GLY A 296 -11.70 14.12 -6.42
N ASP A 297 -11.55 15.26 -5.75
CA ASP A 297 -11.69 16.56 -6.41
C ASP A 297 -10.52 16.81 -7.37
N LEU A 298 -10.84 17.37 -8.54
CA LEU A 298 -9.84 17.94 -9.44
C LEU A 298 -9.50 19.35 -8.97
N VAL A 299 -8.22 19.63 -8.85
CA VAL A 299 -7.71 20.96 -8.47
C VAL A 299 -6.86 21.57 -9.59
N LYS A 300 -6.88 22.89 -9.66
CA LYS A 300 -6.05 23.67 -10.57
C LYS A 300 -4.89 24.30 -9.80
N ALA A 301 -3.78 24.55 -10.50
CA ALA A 301 -2.67 25.31 -9.95
C ALA A 301 -3.16 26.63 -9.34
N ARG A 302 -2.66 26.96 -8.14
CA ARG A 302 -3.04 28.13 -7.34
C ARG A 302 -4.48 28.12 -6.78
N GLN A 303 -5.23 27.04 -6.93
CA GLN A 303 -6.54 26.87 -6.28
C GLN A 303 -6.35 26.74 -4.76
N PRO A 304 -7.13 27.45 -3.92
CA PRO A 304 -7.13 27.25 -2.47
C PRO A 304 -7.63 25.84 -2.11
N ILE A 305 -6.78 25.03 -1.47
CA ILE A 305 -7.07 23.63 -1.05
C ILE A 305 -7.35 23.50 0.42
N ALA A 306 -6.77 24.41 1.24
CA ALA A 306 -7.03 24.47 2.68
C ALA A 306 -6.79 25.88 3.22
N LYS A 307 -7.35 26.18 4.41
CA LYS A 307 -7.07 27.38 5.21
C LYS A 307 -6.67 26.94 6.61
N ILE A 308 -5.65 27.58 7.15
CA ILE A 308 -5.14 27.32 8.51
C ILE A 308 -5.45 28.51 9.40
N TYR A 309 -6.05 28.25 10.53
CA TYR A 309 -6.48 29.25 11.50
C TYR A 309 -5.81 29.01 12.86
N ASN A 310 -5.44 30.08 13.57
CA ASN A 310 -4.98 29.95 14.95
C ASN A 310 -6.16 29.70 15.93
N ALA A 311 -5.83 29.49 17.21
CA ALA A 311 -6.81 29.23 18.25
C ALA A 311 -7.86 30.35 18.45
N PHE A 312 -7.57 31.57 18.00
CA PHE A 312 -8.51 32.71 18.06
C PHE A 312 -9.32 32.90 16.79
N GLY A 313 -9.26 31.93 15.84
CA GLY A 313 -9.99 31.98 14.57
C GLY A 313 -9.40 32.97 13.54
N ARG A 314 -8.19 33.49 13.75
CA ARG A 314 -7.52 34.33 12.77
C ARG A 314 -6.82 33.48 11.71
N LEU A 315 -7.05 33.82 10.45
CA LEU A 315 -6.40 33.15 9.31
C LEU A 315 -4.87 33.36 9.39
N GLN A 316 -4.13 32.27 9.34
CA GLN A 316 -2.66 32.26 9.31
C GLN A 316 -2.13 31.99 7.89
N GLU A 317 -2.77 31.04 7.18
CA GLU A 317 -2.30 30.62 5.87
C GLU A 317 -3.48 30.19 4.98
N THR A 318 -3.37 30.46 3.68
CA THR A 318 -4.19 29.83 2.65
C THR A 318 -3.27 28.94 1.82
N VAL A 319 -3.45 27.64 1.92
CA VAL A 319 -2.65 26.65 1.20
C VAL A 319 -3.21 26.55 -0.23
N LEU A 320 -2.33 26.70 -1.21
CA LEU A 320 -2.69 26.66 -2.64
C LEU A 320 -2.10 25.43 -3.31
N ALA A 321 -2.86 24.78 -4.19
CA ALA A 321 -2.34 23.70 -5.04
C ALA A 321 -1.16 24.23 -5.89
N LEU A 322 -0.08 23.43 -5.99
CA LEU A 322 1.10 23.81 -6.77
C LEU A 322 0.92 23.55 -8.27
N SER A 323 0.09 22.58 -8.63
CA SER A 323 -0.19 22.17 -10.02
C SER A 323 -1.64 21.69 -10.17
N ASP A 324 -2.04 21.46 -11.39
CA ASP A 324 -3.25 20.70 -11.70
C ASP A 324 -3.07 19.25 -11.21
N GLY A 325 -4.12 18.64 -10.68
CA GLY A 325 -4.07 17.26 -10.19
C GLY A 325 -5.40 16.79 -9.61
N ILE A 326 -5.41 15.54 -9.15
CA ILE A 326 -6.52 14.94 -8.41
C ILE A 326 -6.10 14.79 -6.94
N VAL A 327 -6.97 15.15 -6.01
CA VAL A 327 -6.74 14.93 -4.58
C VAL A 327 -6.87 13.44 -4.28
N LEU A 328 -5.80 12.79 -3.83
CA LEU A 328 -5.82 11.38 -3.40
C LEU A 328 -6.38 11.25 -1.99
N GLY A 329 -5.88 12.05 -1.07
CA GLY A 329 -6.28 12.05 0.33
C GLY A 329 -5.89 13.34 1.05
N HIS A 330 -6.35 13.51 2.27
CA HIS A 330 -5.93 14.63 3.12
C HIS A 330 -5.50 14.15 4.51
N SER A 331 -4.79 15.02 5.23
CA SER A 331 -4.10 14.68 6.46
C SER A 331 -5.00 14.01 7.50
N ASP A 332 -4.41 13.11 8.27
CA ASP A 332 -5.07 12.32 9.30
C ASP A 332 -5.55 13.16 10.48
N SER A 333 -5.08 14.39 10.60
CA SER A 333 -5.53 15.33 11.60
C SER A 333 -5.79 16.70 10.99
N SER A 334 -6.70 17.45 11.62
CA SER A 334 -6.95 18.85 11.25
C SER A 334 -5.99 19.81 11.94
N VAL A 335 -4.82 19.33 12.38
CA VAL A 335 -3.78 20.13 13.02
C VAL A 335 -2.60 20.31 12.08
N ALA A 336 -2.24 21.55 11.81
CA ALA A 336 -1.09 21.92 10.98
C ALA A 336 0.15 22.20 11.83
N PHE A 337 1.30 21.78 11.32
CA PHE A 337 2.62 22.20 11.77
C PHE A 337 3.49 22.54 10.56
N PRO A 338 4.47 23.45 10.68
CA PRO A 338 5.40 23.73 9.59
C PRO A 338 6.09 22.45 9.09
N GLY A 339 6.07 22.24 7.80
CA GLY A 339 6.67 21.07 7.16
C GLY A 339 5.74 19.86 7.02
N MET A 340 4.49 19.91 7.53
CA MET A 340 3.52 18.83 7.32
C MET A 340 2.79 18.96 5.98
N PRO A 341 2.54 17.84 5.27
CA PRO A 341 1.64 17.81 4.13
C PRO A 341 0.19 18.04 4.59
N VAL A 342 -0.59 18.73 3.75
CA VAL A 342 -2.03 18.96 3.99
C VAL A 342 -2.85 17.91 3.27
N MET A 343 -2.45 17.58 2.06
CA MET A 343 -3.11 16.66 1.15
C MET A 343 -2.08 15.92 0.30
N ALA A 344 -2.45 14.75 -0.19
CA ALA A 344 -1.76 14.05 -1.25
C ALA A 344 -2.49 14.22 -2.59
N PHE A 345 -1.71 14.24 -3.67
CA PHE A 345 -2.19 14.44 -5.02
C PHE A 345 -1.60 13.43 -5.98
N GLY A 346 -2.41 13.02 -6.97
CA GLY A 346 -1.93 12.46 -8.22
C GLY A 346 -1.76 13.61 -9.22
N VAL A 347 -0.53 13.86 -9.66
CA VAL A 347 -0.22 14.97 -10.58
C VAL A 347 0.33 14.45 -11.90
N PRO A 348 0.04 15.09 -13.06
CA PRO A 348 0.69 14.76 -14.31
C PRO A 348 2.22 14.93 -14.20
N ARG A 349 2.98 13.97 -14.75
CA ARG A 349 4.45 13.92 -14.59
C ARG A 349 5.17 15.17 -15.10
N GLU A 350 4.66 15.79 -16.13
CA GLU A 350 5.16 17.05 -16.67
C GLU A 350 5.14 18.20 -15.65
N HIS A 351 4.23 18.17 -14.71
CA HIS A 351 4.07 19.21 -13.68
C HIS A 351 5.07 19.06 -12.51
N LEU A 352 5.65 17.88 -12.29
CA LEU A 352 6.68 17.68 -11.27
C LEU A 352 7.99 18.39 -11.64
N ARG A 353 8.38 18.39 -12.91
CA ARG A 353 9.61 19.04 -13.38
C ARG A 353 9.60 20.53 -13.08
N THR A 354 8.46 21.20 -13.21
CA THR A 354 8.31 22.62 -12.90
C THR A 354 8.43 22.93 -11.41
N GLN A 355 8.11 21.98 -10.53
CA GLN A 355 8.25 22.13 -9.08
C GLN A 355 9.71 22.03 -8.62
N ASP A 356 10.49 21.12 -9.20
CA ASP A 356 11.92 20.98 -8.91
C ASP A 356 12.75 22.14 -9.47
N ASP A 357 12.39 22.64 -10.63
CA ASP A 357 13.02 23.84 -11.22
C ASP A 357 12.73 25.10 -10.37
N ALA A 358 11.51 25.23 -9.83
CA ALA A 358 11.17 26.32 -8.90
C ALA A 358 11.96 26.24 -7.58
N LYS A 359 12.29 25.05 -7.09
CA LYS A 359 13.15 24.86 -5.91
C LYS A 359 14.61 25.27 -6.19
N ARG A 360 15.14 24.92 -7.36
CA ARG A 360 16.51 25.32 -7.76
C ARG A 360 16.63 26.83 -7.85
N VAL A 361 15.71 27.50 -8.54
CA VAL A 361 15.70 28.98 -8.65
C VAL A 361 15.49 29.67 -7.30
N GLY A 362 14.67 29.12 -6.41
CA GLY A 362 14.46 29.64 -5.04
C GLY A 362 15.68 29.41 -4.12
N GLY A 363 16.41 28.29 -4.29
CA GLY A 363 17.64 27.98 -3.57
C GLY A 363 18.80 28.88 -3.97
N GLU A 364 18.96 29.13 -5.27
CA GLU A 364 20.00 30.02 -5.80
C GLU A 364 19.79 31.47 -5.40
N ARG A 365 18.55 31.98 -5.35
CA ARG A 365 18.26 33.31 -4.83
C ARG A 365 18.60 33.47 -3.35
N ARG A 366 18.34 32.46 -2.50
CA ARG A 366 18.71 32.53 -1.08
C ARG A 366 20.22 32.45 -0.83
N THR A 367 20.98 31.76 -1.67
CA THR A 367 22.45 31.78 -1.62
C THR A 367 23.05 33.07 -2.14
N ALA A 368 22.48 33.68 -3.17
CA ALA A 368 22.93 34.98 -3.70
C ALA A 368 22.68 36.11 -2.71
N GLU A 369 21.54 36.16 -2.03
CA GLU A 369 21.26 37.18 -1.02
C GLU A 369 22.14 37.06 0.24
N ARG A 370 22.61 35.85 0.61
CA ARG A 370 23.59 35.68 1.70
C ARG A 370 25.00 36.13 1.34
N HIS A 371 25.38 36.19 0.06
CA HIS A 371 26.70 36.66 -0.38
C HIS A 371 26.77 38.18 -0.58
N ILE A 372 25.66 38.87 -0.74
CA ILE A 372 25.63 40.34 -0.90
C ILE A 372 25.54 41.07 0.45
N GLY A 373 25.11 40.40 1.52
CA GLY A 373 24.98 41.01 2.88
C GLY A 373 26.26 41.06 3.73
N GLY A 374 27.39 40.53 3.22
CA GLY A 374 28.64 40.36 3.97
C GLY A 374 29.72 41.44 3.85
N ALA A 375 29.46 42.56 3.15
CA ALA A 375 30.49 43.60 2.99
C ALA A 375 30.00 44.94 3.55
N LYS A 376 30.75 45.46 4.54
CA LYS A 376 30.74 46.78 5.17
C LYS A 376 29.99 46.88 6.53
N ARG A 377 30.76 46.67 7.59
CA ARG A 377 30.79 47.62 8.72
C ARG A 377 32.23 47.73 9.23
N GLY A 378 32.91 48.74 8.78
CA GLY A 378 34.17 49.21 9.36
C GLY A 378 33.93 49.81 10.73
N ARG A 379 34.83 49.52 11.68
CA ARG A 379 34.89 50.19 13.00
C ARG A 379 35.42 51.62 12.84
N PRO A 380 34.94 52.59 13.61
CA PRO A 380 35.75 53.72 14.06
C PRO A 380 36.40 53.37 15.42
N ARG A 381 37.70 53.67 15.49
CA ARG A 381 38.46 53.85 16.76
C ARG A 381 38.13 55.21 17.31
N THR A 382 38.08 55.32 18.62
CA THR A 382 38.51 56.41 19.54
C THR A 382 37.77 56.19 20.84
N GLY A 383 38.42 56.22 21.94
CA GLY A 383 39.16 56.99 22.84
C GLY A 383 39.06 56.43 24.22
#